data_c99af567ea7929ac17e241352ef5892e
#
_entry.id   c99af567ea7929ac17e241352ef5892e
#
_cell.length_a   1.000
_cell.length_b   1.000
_cell.length_c   1.000
_cell.angle_alpha   90.00
_cell.angle_beta   90.00
_cell.angle_gamma   90.00
#
_symmetry.space_group_name_H-M   'P 1'
#
loop_
_entity.id
_entity.type
_entity.pdbx_description
1 polymer ?
#
loop_
_entity_poly.entity_id
_entity_poly.type
_entity_poly.pdbx_seq_one_letter_code
_entity_poly.pdbx_strand_id
1 'polypeptide(L)'
;NSVIEMKLNANNMFIKTTTLTPTILFAEQEAEYIPDGMSKSGQLSKRVFDFIVSAFCLVVFSPLMLLCYLLVKREDGGPAIFKQERIGMNGEPFYIYKFRSMKMDAEKHGPQLTNHDGDHRMTKIGRFLRDHHLDELPQLWNVFKGDMAFIGPRPERKFYIDQIIEHDPRYINLYQIR
;
A
#
# COMPACT_ATOMS: atom_id res chain seq x y z
N ASN A 1 6.89 -20.99 -10.22
CA ASN A 1 7.81 -22.02 -9.70
C ASN A 1 7.31 -22.40 -8.33
N SER A 2 6.68 -23.57 -8.25
CA SER A 2 6.23 -24.18 -7.00
C SER A 2 7.42 -24.91 -6.38
N VAL A 3 7.85 -24.49 -5.19
CA VAL A 3 8.81 -25.22 -4.38
C VAL A 3 8.03 -26.24 -3.56
N ILE A 4 8.29 -27.52 -3.80
CA ILE A 4 7.74 -28.64 -3.03
C ILE A 4 8.77 -28.98 -1.95
N GLU A 5 8.52 -28.63 -0.70
CA GLU A 5 9.26 -29.18 0.43
C GLU A 5 8.56 -30.43 0.95
N MET A 6 9.27 -31.57 0.91
CA MET A 6 8.87 -32.80 1.57
C MET A 6 9.45 -32.84 2.98
N LYS A 7 8.61 -32.63 4.01
CA LYS A 7 8.95 -33.06 5.37
C LYS A 7 8.40 -34.47 5.59
N LEU A 8 9.30 -35.43 5.63
CA LEU A 8 9.01 -36.81 6.04
C LEU A 8 8.86 -36.85 7.57
N ASN A 9 7.65 -37.04 8.05
CA ASN A 9 7.40 -37.46 9.42
C ASN A 9 6.85 -38.89 9.43
N ALA A 10 7.46 -39.78 10.20
CA ALA A 10 7.39 -41.22 10.07
C ALA A 10 6.04 -41.89 10.36
N ASN A 11 4.96 -41.15 10.65
CA ASN A 11 3.71 -41.76 11.10
C ASN A 11 2.40 -41.28 10.48
N ASN A 12 2.40 -40.49 9.40
CA ASN A 12 1.14 -40.28 8.64
C ASN A 12 1.41 -39.64 7.28
N MET A 13 1.14 -40.37 6.23
CA MET A 13 1.19 -39.92 4.84
C MET A 13 -0.12 -39.25 4.47
N PHE A 14 -0.24 -37.93 4.79
CA PHE A 14 -1.24 -37.06 4.19
C PHE A 14 -0.55 -35.94 3.43
N ILE A 15 -0.67 -35.97 2.11
CA ILE A 15 -0.26 -34.87 1.25
C ILE A 15 -1.31 -33.75 1.44
N LYS A 16 -1.01 -32.75 2.28
CA LYS A 16 -1.74 -31.49 2.26
C LYS A 16 -1.12 -30.60 1.18
N THR A 17 -1.80 -30.46 0.06
CA THR A 17 -1.52 -29.40 -0.89
C THR A 17 -1.98 -28.08 -0.24
N THR A 18 -1.10 -27.44 0.49
CA THR A 18 -1.38 -26.12 1.04
C THR A 18 -1.07 -25.11 -0.04
N THR A 19 -2.10 -24.51 -0.65
CA THR A 19 -1.95 -23.26 -1.37
C THR A 19 -1.41 -22.24 -0.39
N LEU A 20 -0.17 -21.81 -0.60
CA LEU A 20 0.48 -20.79 0.21
C LEU A 20 -0.33 -19.49 0.10
N THR A 21 -1.13 -19.19 1.12
CA THR A 21 -1.72 -17.86 1.28
C THR A 21 -0.59 -16.87 1.61
N PRO A 22 -0.71 -15.59 1.24
CA PRO A 22 0.30 -14.57 1.55
C PRO A 22 0.71 -14.52 3.03
N THR A 23 -0.19 -14.87 3.92
CA THR A 23 0.05 -15.01 5.37
C THR A 23 1.16 -16.02 5.70
N ILE A 24 1.44 -17.01 4.84
CA ILE A 24 2.47 -18.04 5.07
C ILE A 24 3.86 -17.56 4.65
N LEU A 25 3.95 -16.60 3.72
CA LEU A 25 5.23 -16.02 3.30
C LEU A 25 6.01 -15.34 4.45
N PHE A 26 5.31 -14.92 5.49
CA PHE A 26 5.90 -14.31 6.69
C PHE A 26 6.03 -15.28 7.87
N ALA A 27 5.48 -16.49 7.78
CA ALA A 27 5.41 -17.46 8.90
C ALA A 27 6.73 -18.16 9.21
N GLU A 28 7.77 -18.02 8.37
CA GLU A 28 9.07 -18.67 8.60
C GLU A 28 10.06 -17.82 9.39
N GLN A 29 9.69 -16.58 9.73
CA GLN A 29 10.56 -15.73 10.55
C GLN A 29 10.13 -15.81 12.02
N GLU A 30 11.09 -16.06 12.91
CA GLU A 30 10.92 -16.18 14.37
C GLU A 30 10.56 -14.82 15.05
N ALA A 31 9.74 -13.99 14.40
CA ALA A 31 9.24 -12.78 15.02
C ALA A 31 8.10 -13.13 15.98
N GLU A 32 8.24 -12.73 17.24
CA GLU A 32 7.16 -12.86 18.22
C GLU A 32 5.90 -12.16 17.70
N TYR A 33 4.80 -12.90 17.56
CA TYR A 33 3.51 -12.36 17.13
C TYR A 33 2.93 -11.46 18.21
N ILE A 34 2.82 -10.18 17.91
CA ILE A 34 2.17 -9.18 18.78
C ILE A 34 0.76 -8.92 18.24
N PRO A 35 -0.29 -9.38 18.92
CA PRO A 35 -1.66 -9.18 18.45
C PRO A 35 -2.05 -7.70 18.48
N ASP A 36 -2.95 -7.29 17.58
CA ASP A 36 -3.59 -5.97 17.64
C ASP A 36 -4.29 -5.80 19.00
N GLY A 37 -3.86 -4.80 19.77
CA GLY A 37 -4.42 -4.51 21.10
C GLY A 37 -5.80 -3.85 21.04
N MET A 38 -6.35 -3.55 19.85
CA MET A 38 -7.63 -2.89 19.68
C MET A 38 -8.79 -3.89 19.83
N SER A 39 -9.78 -3.54 20.65
CA SER A 39 -11.01 -4.34 20.78
C SER A 39 -11.80 -4.37 19.45
N LYS A 40 -12.59 -5.43 19.22
CA LYS A 40 -13.43 -5.54 18.00
C LYS A 40 -14.39 -4.35 17.84
N SER A 41 -14.93 -3.82 18.93
CA SER A 41 -15.77 -2.62 18.91
C SER A 41 -14.95 -1.38 18.49
N GLY A 42 -13.72 -1.25 18.96
CA GLY A 42 -12.81 -0.19 18.56
C GLY A 42 -12.46 -0.24 17.07
N GLN A 43 -12.15 -1.43 16.57
CA GLN A 43 -11.90 -1.65 15.14
C GLN A 43 -13.11 -1.29 14.25
N LEU A 44 -14.33 -1.68 14.71
CA LEU A 44 -15.57 -1.33 14.01
C LEU A 44 -15.82 0.19 14.03
N SER A 45 -15.68 0.83 15.20
CA SER A 45 -15.86 2.28 15.32
C SER A 45 -14.87 3.05 14.45
N LYS A 46 -13.62 2.63 14.44
CA LYS A 46 -12.59 3.18 13.54
C LYS A 46 -12.99 3.03 12.07
N ARG A 47 -13.45 1.84 11.68
CA ARG A 47 -13.88 1.59 10.29
C ARG A 47 -15.08 2.43 9.86
N VAL A 48 -16.07 2.59 10.74
CA VAL A 48 -17.24 3.44 10.49
C VAL A 48 -16.80 4.91 10.34
N PHE A 49 -15.92 5.39 11.21
CA PHE A 49 -15.33 6.73 11.11
C PHE A 49 -14.60 6.92 9.77
N ASP A 50 -13.67 6.01 9.42
CA ASP A 50 -12.91 6.08 8.18
C ASP A 50 -13.83 6.11 6.96
N PHE A 51 -14.89 5.29 6.95
CA PHE A 51 -15.87 5.24 5.86
C PHE A 51 -16.64 6.56 5.71
N ILE A 52 -17.20 7.09 6.81
CA ILE A 52 -18.00 8.32 6.79
C ILE A 52 -17.14 9.51 6.38
N VAL A 53 -15.97 9.66 7.01
CA VAL A 53 -15.08 10.81 6.74
C VAL A 53 -14.53 10.74 5.33
N SER A 54 -14.11 9.57 4.85
CA SER A 54 -13.61 9.44 3.47
C SER A 54 -14.70 9.70 2.43
N ALA A 55 -15.94 9.23 2.66
CA ALA A 55 -17.07 9.53 1.78
C ALA A 55 -17.35 11.04 1.70
N PHE A 56 -17.39 11.71 2.85
CA PHE A 56 -17.55 13.17 2.91
C PHE A 56 -16.41 13.89 2.18
N CYS A 57 -15.17 13.53 2.46
CA CYS A 57 -14.01 14.13 1.79
C CYS A 57 -14.00 13.89 0.28
N LEU A 58 -14.38 12.69 -0.20
CA LEU A 58 -14.49 12.41 -1.63
C LEU A 58 -15.50 13.34 -2.33
N VAL A 59 -16.64 13.63 -1.69
CA VAL A 59 -17.63 14.57 -2.24
C VAL A 59 -17.08 15.99 -2.22
N VAL A 60 -16.57 16.46 -1.08
CA VAL A 60 -16.10 17.84 -0.92
C VAL A 60 -14.91 18.15 -1.83
N PHE A 61 -13.94 17.23 -1.92
CA PHE A 61 -12.74 17.43 -2.74
C PHE A 61 -12.93 16.98 -4.21
N SER A 62 -14.09 16.47 -4.62
CA SER A 62 -14.32 16.04 -6.00
C SER A 62 -14.07 17.12 -7.05
N PRO A 63 -14.44 18.42 -6.88
CA PRO A 63 -14.11 19.42 -7.87
C PRO A 63 -12.60 19.67 -8.00
N LEU A 64 -11.90 19.69 -6.85
CA LEU A 64 -10.44 19.84 -6.83
C LEU A 64 -9.75 18.61 -7.46
N MET A 65 -10.22 17.42 -7.15
CA MET A 65 -9.70 16.19 -7.75
C MET A 65 -9.90 16.17 -9.26
N LEU A 66 -11.05 16.63 -9.75
CA LEU A 66 -11.32 16.77 -11.19
C LEU A 66 -10.34 17.76 -11.83
N LEU A 67 -10.11 18.90 -11.20
CA LEU A 67 -9.14 19.89 -11.68
C LEU A 67 -7.73 19.28 -11.76
N CYS A 68 -7.26 18.64 -10.69
CA CYS A 68 -5.96 17.97 -10.66
C CYS A 68 -5.86 16.89 -11.76
N TYR A 69 -6.91 16.09 -11.94
CA TYR A 69 -6.98 15.08 -12.99
C TYR A 69 -6.79 15.69 -14.38
N LEU A 70 -7.51 16.78 -14.69
CA LEU A 70 -7.41 17.46 -15.98
C LEU A 70 -6.04 18.09 -16.20
N LEU A 71 -5.44 18.71 -15.16
CA LEU A 71 -4.11 19.30 -15.24
C LEU A 71 -3.05 18.24 -15.55
N VAL A 72 -3.03 17.13 -14.80
CA VAL A 72 -2.07 16.03 -15.03
C VAL A 72 -2.28 15.40 -16.41
N LYS A 73 -3.56 15.22 -16.83
CA LYS A 73 -3.88 14.64 -18.13
C LYS A 73 -3.40 15.52 -19.31
N ARG A 74 -3.45 16.84 -19.14
CA ARG A 74 -3.03 17.80 -20.19
C ARG A 74 -1.52 17.95 -20.32
N GLU A 75 -0.76 17.63 -19.27
CA GLU A 75 0.68 17.91 -19.26
C GLU A 75 1.45 17.05 -20.28
N ASP A 76 1.11 15.76 -20.39
CA ASP A 76 1.81 14.81 -21.28
C ASP A 76 0.87 13.77 -21.93
N GLY A 77 -0.45 13.90 -21.76
CA GLY A 77 -1.45 13.00 -22.36
C GLY A 77 -1.56 11.60 -21.72
N GLY A 78 -0.63 11.23 -20.83
CA GLY A 78 -0.63 9.93 -20.15
C GLY A 78 -1.75 9.74 -19.11
N PRO A 79 -1.83 8.60 -18.42
CA PRO A 79 -2.82 8.35 -17.37
C PRO A 79 -2.63 9.32 -16.22
N ALA A 80 -3.71 10.00 -15.78
CA ALA A 80 -3.64 10.96 -14.68
C ALA A 80 -3.52 10.27 -13.31
N ILE A 81 -4.07 9.06 -13.17
CA ILE A 81 -4.00 8.27 -11.94
C ILE A 81 -2.86 7.25 -12.05
N PHE A 82 -1.96 7.30 -11.12
CA PHE A 82 -0.92 6.30 -10.89
C PHE A 82 -1.41 5.26 -9.89
N LYS A 83 -1.15 4.00 -10.19
CA LYS A 83 -1.46 2.85 -9.33
C LYS A 83 -0.17 2.16 -8.96
N GLN A 84 0.00 1.88 -7.69
CA GLN A 84 1.18 1.17 -7.19
C GLN A 84 0.75 0.11 -6.19
N GLU A 85 1.26 -1.11 -6.37
CA GLU A 85 1.04 -2.18 -5.43
C GLU A 85 1.75 -1.91 -4.11
N ARG A 86 1.04 -2.13 -3.03
CA ARG A 86 1.50 -2.00 -1.66
C ARG A 86 0.99 -3.18 -0.84
N ILE A 87 1.67 -3.45 0.26
CA ILE A 87 1.23 -4.47 1.20
C ILE A 87 0.42 -3.81 2.31
N GLY A 88 -0.77 -4.32 2.52
CA GLY A 88 -1.72 -3.86 3.53
C GLY A 88 -1.84 -4.80 4.72
N MET A 89 -2.97 -4.69 5.42
CA MET A 89 -3.29 -5.51 6.59
C MET A 89 -3.19 -7.01 6.27
N ASN A 90 -2.65 -7.79 7.19
CA ASN A 90 -2.40 -9.23 7.06
C ASN A 90 -1.47 -9.65 5.90
N GLY A 91 -0.68 -8.71 5.37
CA GLY A 91 0.20 -8.98 4.25
C GLY A 91 -0.51 -9.03 2.89
N GLU A 92 -1.78 -8.63 2.81
CA GLU A 92 -2.55 -8.66 1.57
C GLU A 92 -2.14 -7.51 0.64
N PRO A 93 -1.85 -7.80 -0.64
CA PRO A 93 -1.50 -6.76 -1.60
C PRO A 93 -2.75 -5.97 -2.02
N PHE A 94 -2.59 -4.66 -2.15
CA PHE A 94 -3.61 -3.78 -2.72
C PHE A 94 -2.97 -2.68 -3.56
N TYR A 95 -3.78 -1.96 -4.35
CA TYR A 95 -3.32 -0.83 -5.15
C TYR A 95 -3.63 0.49 -4.47
N ILE A 96 -2.56 1.25 -4.15
CA ILE A 96 -2.71 2.64 -3.72
C ILE A 96 -2.90 3.52 -4.96
N TYR A 97 -3.78 4.51 -4.86
CA TYR A 97 -4.07 5.46 -5.93
C TYR A 97 -3.47 6.82 -5.62
N LYS A 98 -2.80 7.43 -6.60
CA LYS A 98 -2.25 8.78 -6.53
C LYS A 98 -2.44 9.50 -7.85
N PHE A 99 -2.44 10.83 -7.85
CA PHE A 99 -2.19 11.53 -9.09
C PHE A 99 -0.75 11.30 -9.53
N ARG A 100 -0.57 11.10 -10.83
CA ARG A 100 0.76 10.92 -11.37
C ARG A 100 1.56 12.21 -11.27
N SER A 101 2.67 12.16 -10.57
CA SER A 101 3.59 13.28 -10.35
C SER A 101 4.92 13.12 -11.11
N MET A 102 5.13 11.96 -11.73
CA MET A 102 6.36 11.63 -12.46
C MET A 102 6.09 11.33 -13.93
N LYS A 103 7.11 11.47 -14.76
CA LYS A 103 7.10 11.08 -16.17
C LYS A 103 6.85 9.58 -16.33
N MET A 104 6.33 9.16 -17.50
CA MET A 104 5.99 7.77 -17.77
C MET A 104 7.16 6.78 -17.65
N ASP A 105 8.37 7.27 -17.82
CA ASP A 105 9.60 6.48 -17.79
C ASP A 105 10.41 6.59 -16.50
N ALA A 106 9.82 7.20 -15.47
CA ALA A 106 10.49 7.50 -14.21
C ALA A 106 11.08 6.29 -13.48
N GLU A 107 10.48 5.10 -13.62
CA GLU A 107 10.91 3.86 -12.97
C GLU A 107 11.49 2.81 -13.95
N LYS A 108 11.97 3.22 -15.12
CA LYS A 108 12.59 2.29 -16.09
C LYS A 108 13.76 1.47 -15.55
N HIS A 109 14.43 1.99 -14.54
CA HIS A 109 15.57 1.34 -13.89
C HIS A 109 15.22 0.72 -12.51
N GLY A 110 13.93 0.47 -12.28
CA GLY A 110 13.43 -0.11 -11.02
C GLY A 110 13.04 0.92 -9.96
N PRO A 111 12.66 0.43 -8.77
CA PRO A 111 12.26 1.26 -7.65
C PRO A 111 13.41 2.16 -7.17
N GLN A 112 13.18 3.46 -7.13
CA GLN A 112 14.15 4.43 -6.63
C GLN A 112 13.50 5.36 -5.61
N LEU A 113 14.24 5.70 -4.57
CA LEU A 113 13.82 6.74 -3.63
C LEU A 113 13.79 8.09 -4.36
N THR A 114 12.81 8.91 -4.03
CA THR A 114 12.67 10.25 -4.61
C THR A 114 13.48 11.23 -3.80
N ASN A 115 14.38 11.95 -4.45
CA ASN A 115 15.01 13.14 -3.88
C ASN A 115 14.09 14.34 -4.16
N HIS A 116 13.67 15.07 -3.10
CA HIS A 116 12.79 16.22 -3.25
C HIS A 116 13.41 17.34 -4.10
N ASP A 117 14.72 17.56 -3.97
CA ASP A 117 15.41 18.62 -4.67
C ASP A 117 16.00 18.12 -6.00
N GLY A 118 15.47 18.65 -7.12
CA GLY A 118 16.06 18.46 -8.43
C GLY A 118 15.74 17.14 -9.15
N ASP A 119 14.77 16.37 -8.70
CA ASP A 119 14.39 15.13 -9.39
C ASP A 119 13.81 15.41 -10.78
N HIS A 120 14.64 15.16 -11.81
CA HIS A 120 14.28 15.36 -13.22
C HIS A 120 13.15 14.44 -13.73
N ARG A 121 12.77 13.44 -12.94
CA ARG A 121 11.67 12.52 -13.26
C ARG A 121 10.30 13.14 -12.99
N MET A 122 10.24 14.21 -12.16
CA MET A 122 8.98 14.88 -11.86
C MET A 122 8.52 15.77 -13.03
N THR A 123 7.20 15.78 -13.26
CA THR A 123 6.56 16.75 -14.13
C THR A 123 6.39 18.09 -13.41
N LYS A 124 6.11 19.18 -14.12
CA LYS A 124 5.91 20.51 -13.48
C LYS A 124 4.67 20.51 -12.59
N ILE A 125 3.55 19.99 -13.11
CA ILE A 125 2.30 19.84 -12.35
C ILE A 125 2.50 18.83 -11.21
N GLY A 126 3.19 17.72 -11.49
CA GLY A 126 3.47 16.71 -10.50
C GLY A 126 4.26 17.22 -9.31
N ARG A 127 5.23 18.13 -9.52
CA ARG A 127 5.96 18.79 -8.43
C ARG A 127 5.02 19.64 -7.58
N PHE A 128 4.20 20.49 -8.20
CA PHE A 128 3.21 21.29 -7.50
C PHE A 128 2.25 20.42 -6.66
N LEU A 129 1.70 19.35 -7.25
CA LEU A 129 0.79 18.45 -6.53
C LEU A 129 1.47 17.81 -5.32
N ARG A 130 2.73 17.43 -5.45
CA ARG A 130 3.50 16.77 -4.40
C ARG A 130 3.88 17.71 -3.26
N ASP A 131 4.31 18.93 -3.60
CA ASP A 131 4.66 19.98 -2.62
C ASP A 131 3.45 20.36 -1.74
N HIS A 132 2.22 20.21 -2.28
CA HIS A 132 0.97 20.49 -1.58
C HIS A 132 0.22 19.21 -1.11
N HIS A 133 0.81 18.02 -1.25
CA HIS A 133 0.20 16.72 -0.93
C HIS A 133 -1.12 16.44 -1.66
N LEU A 134 -1.41 17.16 -2.74
CA LEU A 134 -2.62 16.97 -3.55
C LEU A 134 -2.57 15.69 -4.38
N ASP A 135 -1.36 15.19 -4.66
CA ASP A 135 -1.15 13.92 -5.35
C ASP A 135 -1.72 12.73 -4.58
N GLU A 136 -1.89 12.83 -3.27
CA GLU A 136 -2.40 11.77 -2.42
C GLU A 136 -3.93 11.77 -2.24
N LEU A 137 -4.65 12.79 -2.73
CA LEU A 137 -6.11 12.86 -2.61
C LEU A 137 -6.84 11.60 -3.12
N PRO A 138 -6.42 10.92 -4.21
CA PRO A 138 -7.06 9.68 -4.65
C PRO A 138 -6.99 8.53 -3.62
N GLN A 139 -6.10 8.59 -2.61
CA GLN A 139 -6.04 7.59 -1.53
C GLN A 139 -7.29 7.61 -0.65
N LEU A 140 -8.08 8.69 -0.65
CA LEU A 140 -9.40 8.72 -0.01
C LEU A 140 -10.30 7.59 -0.50
N TRP A 141 -10.15 7.17 -1.76
CA TRP A 141 -10.84 6.00 -2.30
C TRP A 141 -10.36 4.68 -1.67
N ASN A 142 -9.05 4.56 -1.37
CA ASN A 142 -8.54 3.40 -0.65
C ASN A 142 -9.07 3.33 0.79
N VAL A 143 -9.16 4.48 1.47
CA VAL A 143 -9.75 4.54 2.82
C VAL A 143 -11.23 4.18 2.77
N PHE A 144 -11.97 4.73 1.80
CA PHE A 144 -13.39 4.42 1.60
C PHE A 144 -13.64 2.94 1.38
N LYS A 145 -12.88 2.28 0.52
CA LYS A 145 -12.93 0.84 0.28
C LYS A 145 -12.54 0.01 1.51
N GLY A 146 -11.64 0.53 2.35
CA GLY A 146 -11.07 -0.15 3.49
C GLY A 146 -9.72 -0.81 3.25
N ASP A 147 -9.05 -0.47 2.18
CA ASP A 147 -7.66 -0.90 1.93
C ASP A 147 -6.70 -0.21 2.91
N MET A 148 -7.06 1.02 3.33
CA MET A 148 -6.30 1.88 4.24
C MET A 148 -7.21 2.50 5.30
N ALA A 149 -6.60 3.12 6.32
CA ALA A 149 -7.25 3.94 7.33
C ALA A 149 -6.61 5.34 7.34
N PHE A 150 -7.31 6.35 7.91
CA PHE A 150 -6.72 7.68 8.13
C PHE A 150 -5.56 7.63 9.11
N ILE A 151 -5.66 6.75 10.11
CA ILE A 151 -4.64 6.57 11.15
C ILE A 151 -4.19 5.11 11.11
N GLY A 152 -2.94 4.90 10.77
CA GLY A 152 -2.34 3.56 10.67
C GLY A 152 -0.94 3.63 10.10
N PRO A 153 -0.24 2.50 10.03
CA PRO A 153 1.07 2.43 9.39
C PRO A 153 0.94 2.73 7.89
N ARG A 154 1.95 3.41 7.35
CA ARG A 154 1.99 3.67 5.90
C ARG A 154 2.29 2.37 5.17
N PRO A 155 1.45 1.96 4.20
CA PRO A 155 1.70 0.75 3.45
C PRO A 155 2.94 0.91 2.55
N GLU A 156 3.84 -0.06 2.61
CA GLU A 156 5.09 -0.05 1.85
C GLU A 156 5.07 -1.03 0.68
N ARG A 157 6.04 -0.89 -0.24
CA ARG A 157 6.26 -1.83 -1.35
C ARG A 157 6.91 -3.09 -0.80
N LYS A 158 6.49 -4.27 -1.30
CA LYS A 158 7.08 -5.56 -0.90
C LYS A 158 8.61 -5.55 -0.97
N PHE A 159 9.18 -4.93 -2.02
CA PHE A 159 10.62 -4.80 -2.20
C PHE A 159 11.33 -4.18 -0.98
N TYR A 160 10.77 -3.12 -0.39
CA TYR A 160 11.38 -2.49 0.79
C TYR A 160 11.08 -3.25 2.07
N ILE A 161 9.89 -3.86 2.15
CA ILE A 161 9.48 -4.70 3.29
C ILE A 161 10.46 -5.85 3.47
N ASP A 162 10.75 -6.58 2.39
CA ASP A 162 11.65 -7.73 2.42
C ASP A 162 13.03 -7.32 2.97
N GLN A 163 13.55 -6.18 2.54
CA GLN A 163 14.83 -5.64 3.05
C GLN A 163 14.76 -5.23 4.53
N ILE A 164 13.64 -4.63 4.96
CA ILE A 164 13.50 -4.21 6.37
C ILE A 164 13.38 -5.44 7.27
N ILE A 165 12.62 -6.45 6.85
CA ILE A 165 12.43 -7.68 7.63
C ILE A 165 13.73 -8.47 7.79
N GLU A 166 14.63 -8.44 6.80
CA GLU A 166 15.97 -9.04 6.93
C GLU A 166 16.78 -8.42 8.09
N HIS A 167 16.56 -7.13 8.39
CA HIS A 167 17.25 -6.41 9.45
C HIS A 167 16.46 -6.41 10.77
N ASP A 168 15.15 -6.30 10.71
CA ASP A 168 14.26 -6.32 11.87
C ASP A 168 12.99 -7.14 11.59
N PRO A 169 12.97 -8.42 11.93
CA PRO A 169 11.82 -9.30 11.74
C PRO A 169 10.53 -8.80 12.41
N ARG A 170 10.63 -7.98 13.47
CA ARG A 170 9.46 -7.44 14.19
C ARG A 170 8.61 -6.50 13.32
N TYR A 171 9.17 -6.00 12.22
CA TYR A 171 8.47 -5.14 11.28
C TYR A 171 7.18 -5.77 10.72
N ILE A 172 7.11 -7.11 10.67
CA ILE A 172 5.93 -7.86 10.24
C ILE A 172 4.69 -7.54 11.08
N ASN A 173 4.87 -7.19 12.36
CA ASN A 173 3.75 -6.88 13.26
C ASN A 173 2.98 -5.60 12.85
N LEU A 174 3.56 -4.71 12.05
CA LEU A 174 2.87 -3.53 11.52
C LEU A 174 1.74 -3.89 10.54
N TYR A 175 1.79 -5.08 9.94
CA TYR A 175 0.74 -5.54 9.01
C TYR A 175 -0.47 -6.15 9.68
N GLN A 176 -0.51 -6.21 11.00
CA GLN A 176 -1.68 -6.69 11.74
C GLN A 176 -2.72 -5.59 11.95
N ILE A 177 -2.33 -4.33 11.77
CA ILE A 177 -3.18 -3.16 11.93
C ILE A 177 -3.42 -2.47 10.59
N ARG A 178 -4.59 -1.79 10.49
CA ARG A 178 -5.01 -1.03 9.31
C ARG A 178 -4.84 0.45 9.52
#